data_559305b248f770d6a28d3478f4c998da
#
_entry.id   559305b248f770d6a28d3478f4c998da
#
_cell.length_a   1.000
_cell.length_b   1.000
_cell.length_c   1.000
_cell.angle_alpha   90.00
_cell.angle_beta   90.00
_cell.angle_gamma   90.00
#
_symmetry.space_group_name_H-M   'P 1'
#
loop_
_entity.id
_entity.type
_entity.pdbx_description
1 polymer ?
#
loop_
_entity_poly.entity_id
_entity_poly.type
_entity_poly.pdbx_seq_one_letter_code
_entity_poly.pdbx_strand_id
1 'polypeptide(L)'
;MMMAQHVLSQGMTRYQPLFGTVLITLALWAIQFVVYAFVPLTMRSHALTYLPSMLLLGMMSAVVPVGADSIEMGFSWYAPILILLVWWLLTRVGRLAQGVEYDKVIGLFSQPMWINALIMSLLIILVAWMGNSNAVLHYRMKIEHALLDGQFDRALKVGKKSLESDADLTMLRMYALARKGTMGEHLFEYPVTANSSQMLPTDSLSVLMMYPADSLYKFLGARPAERMEPMRYLQLLERRDSVINPAVADYQLCGYLIDRQLDKFASAIGRYYTINDSLPRHYREALTLYTHLKSRPVVVYHQTVMDVDYNNLQELEKKYPLFSERKGKVEEQYRGTYWYYYKYQK
;
A
#
# COMPACT_ATOMS: atom_id res chain seq x y z
N MET A 1 11.63 1.86 8.50
CA MET A 1 13.01 2.38 8.49
C MET A 1 13.87 1.74 7.40
N MET A 2 14.27 0.46 7.47
CA MET A 2 15.19 -0.16 6.48
C MET A 2 14.67 -0.13 5.04
N MET A 3 13.38 -0.40 4.82
CA MET A 3 12.76 -0.29 3.50
C MET A 3 12.81 1.16 3.00
N ALA A 4 12.51 2.13 3.85
CA ALA A 4 12.63 3.55 3.50
C ALA A 4 14.06 3.94 3.14
N GLN A 5 15.07 3.43 3.87
CA GLN A 5 16.47 3.63 3.53
C GLN A 5 16.84 3.02 2.17
N HIS A 6 16.32 1.84 1.87
CA HIS A 6 16.53 1.18 0.57
C HIS A 6 15.92 1.99 -0.57
N VAL A 7 14.72 2.55 -0.36
CA VAL A 7 14.07 3.47 -1.31
C VAL A 7 14.89 4.74 -1.50
N LEU A 8 15.30 5.39 -0.41
CA LEU A 8 16.13 6.63 -0.46
C LEU A 8 17.48 6.42 -1.15
N SER A 9 18.05 5.22 -1.07
CA SER A 9 19.27 4.86 -1.78
C SER A 9 19.04 4.41 -3.23
N GLN A 10 17.82 4.55 -3.76
CA GLN A 10 17.44 4.11 -5.11
C GLN A 10 17.79 2.64 -5.39
N GLY A 11 17.66 1.77 -4.40
CA GLY A 11 17.93 0.34 -4.52
C GLY A 11 19.40 -0.05 -4.47
N MET A 12 20.35 0.88 -4.27
CA MET A 12 21.78 0.55 -4.18
C MET A 12 22.13 -0.28 -2.95
N THR A 13 21.36 -0.21 -1.88
CA THR A 13 21.58 -1.02 -0.67
C THR A 13 20.82 -2.35 -0.76
N ARG A 14 21.50 -3.46 -0.39
CA ARG A 14 20.82 -4.76 -0.29
C ARG A 14 19.90 -4.78 0.93
N TYR A 15 18.61 -5.06 0.69
CA TYR A 15 17.64 -5.18 1.76
C TYR A 15 17.75 -6.55 2.45
N GLN A 16 18.40 -6.57 3.62
CA GLN A 16 18.50 -7.76 4.48
C GLN A 16 17.90 -7.45 5.86
N PRO A 17 16.61 -7.73 6.09
CA PRO A 17 15.90 -7.26 7.27
C PRO A 17 16.49 -7.78 8.58
N LEU A 18 16.91 -9.04 8.65
CA LEU A 18 17.46 -9.62 9.88
C LEU A 18 18.78 -8.98 10.25
N PHE A 19 19.73 -8.96 9.31
CA PHE A 19 21.06 -8.36 9.54
C PHE A 19 20.97 -6.87 9.87
N GLY A 20 20.17 -6.13 9.11
CA GLY A 20 19.98 -4.71 9.35
C GLY A 20 19.30 -4.42 10.68
N THR A 21 18.34 -5.23 11.13
CA THR A 21 17.70 -5.05 12.45
C THR A 21 18.73 -5.20 13.57
N VAL A 22 19.56 -6.24 13.51
CA VAL A 22 20.63 -6.47 14.50
C VAL A 22 21.61 -5.30 14.51
N LEU A 23 22.11 -4.88 13.33
CA LEU A 23 23.06 -3.77 13.21
C LEU A 23 22.49 -2.45 13.76
N ILE A 24 21.23 -2.13 13.43
CA ILE A 24 20.57 -0.92 13.92
C ILE A 24 20.40 -0.98 15.45
N THR A 25 19.99 -2.14 15.99
CA THR A 25 19.83 -2.30 17.42
C THR A 25 21.14 -2.10 18.16
N LEU A 26 22.24 -2.67 17.64
CA LEU A 26 23.58 -2.47 18.19
C LEU A 26 24.03 -1.01 18.11
N ALA A 27 23.77 -0.34 16.98
CA ALA A 27 24.09 1.08 16.82
C ALA A 27 23.32 1.97 17.80
N LEU A 28 22.00 1.73 17.97
CA LEU A 28 21.18 2.46 18.93
C LEU A 28 21.62 2.22 20.38
N TRP A 29 22.01 0.98 20.69
CA TRP A 29 22.59 0.64 21.99
C TRP A 29 23.94 1.34 22.21
N ALA A 30 24.83 1.37 21.23
CA ALA A 30 26.10 2.08 21.32
C ALA A 30 25.91 3.59 21.55
N ILE A 31 24.94 4.22 20.86
CA ILE A 31 24.58 5.63 21.08
C ILE A 31 24.10 5.81 22.51
N GLN A 32 23.22 4.95 23.02
CA GLN A 32 22.74 5.03 24.41
C GLN A 32 23.88 4.89 25.39
N PHE A 33 24.83 4.01 25.15
CA PHE A 33 26.02 3.84 26.01
C PHE A 33 26.87 5.11 26.07
N VAL A 34 27.11 5.74 24.92
CA VAL A 34 27.82 7.02 24.85
C VAL A 34 27.05 8.12 25.60
N VAL A 35 25.74 8.23 25.39
CA VAL A 35 24.89 9.20 26.09
C VAL A 35 24.97 9.00 27.61
N TYR A 36 24.90 7.74 28.07
CA TYR A 36 25.03 7.42 29.49
C TYR A 36 26.37 7.82 30.08
N ALA A 37 27.47 7.66 29.32
CA ALA A 37 28.80 8.08 29.77
C ALA A 37 28.90 9.60 30.01
N PHE A 38 28.24 10.42 29.18
CA PHE A 38 28.23 11.88 29.34
C PHE A 38 27.13 12.39 30.30
N VAL A 39 26.06 11.64 30.44
CA VAL A 39 24.88 12.02 31.25
C VAL A 39 24.52 10.85 32.19
N PRO A 40 25.37 10.58 33.22
CA PRO A 40 25.05 9.53 34.17
C PRO A 40 23.80 9.91 34.96
N LEU A 41 22.74 9.13 34.81
CA LEU A 41 21.49 9.30 35.56
C LEU A 41 21.34 8.16 36.58
N THR A 42 20.62 8.44 37.65
CA THR A 42 20.32 7.43 38.69
C THR A 42 19.40 6.31 38.12
N MET A 43 19.24 5.25 38.91
CA MET A 43 18.36 4.10 38.55
C MET A 43 16.93 4.55 38.21
N ARG A 44 16.40 5.63 38.79
CA ARG A 44 15.02 6.11 38.58
C ARG A 44 14.80 6.77 37.20
N SER A 45 15.82 7.37 36.64
CA SER A 45 15.73 8.13 35.39
C SER A 45 16.60 7.58 34.26
N HIS A 46 17.14 6.37 34.44
CA HIS A 46 18.05 5.74 33.48
C HIS A 46 17.45 5.65 32.06
N ALA A 47 16.15 5.36 31.97
CA ALA A 47 15.47 5.25 30.67
C ALA A 47 15.50 6.55 29.83
N LEU A 48 15.70 7.73 30.42
CA LEU A 48 15.88 8.97 29.67
C LEU A 48 17.15 9.00 28.81
N THR A 49 18.15 8.18 29.12
CA THR A 49 19.37 8.07 28.30
C THR A 49 19.12 7.46 26.93
N TYR A 50 17.98 6.77 26.75
CA TYR A 50 17.57 6.20 25.46
C TYR A 50 16.92 7.22 24.52
N LEU A 51 16.50 8.39 25.00
CA LEU A 51 15.77 9.36 24.17
C LEU A 51 16.52 9.77 22.91
N PRO A 52 17.84 10.10 22.91
CA PRO A 52 18.54 10.47 21.69
C PRO A 52 18.58 9.33 20.64
N SER A 53 18.80 8.10 21.09
CA SER A 53 18.78 6.94 20.18
C SER A 53 17.37 6.65 19.64
N MET A 54 16.34 6.74 20.48
CA MET A 54 14.94 6.60 20.07
C MET A 54 14.49 7.73 19.15
N LEU A 55 14.93 8.97 19.41
CA LEU A 55 14.68 10.09 18.51
C LEU A 55 15.28 9.84 17.12
N LEU A 56 16.52 9.38 17.04
CA LEU A 56 17.15 9.01 15.77
C LEU A 56 16.34 7.93 15.03
N LEU A 57 15.85 6.90 15.75
CA LEU A 57 15.00 5.87 15.18
C LEU A 57 13.68 6.47 14.64
N GLY A 58 13.04 7.36 15.41
CA GLY A 58 11.84 8.09 14.98
C GLY A 58 12.09 8.90 13.71
N MET A 59 13.16 9.68 13.69
CA MET A 59 13.56 10.48 12.51
C MET A 59 13.75 9.63 11.26
N MET A 60 14.48 8.52 11.36
CA MET A 60 14.72 7.63 10.22
C MET A 60 13.47 6.85 9.77
N SER A 61 12.41 6.80 10.56
CA SER A 61 11.12 6.18 10.20
C SER A 61 10.06 7.20 9.79
N ALA A 62 10.28 8.50 10.02
CA ALA A 62 9.38 9.58 9.69
C ALA A 62 9.53 9.99 8.22
N VAL A 63 9.14 9.12 7.30
CA VAL A 63 9.16 9.40 5.86
C VAL A 63 7.75 9.58 5.34
N VAL A 64 7.55 10.54 4.44
CA VAL A 64 6.28 10.80 3.76
C VAL A 64 6.48 10.72 2.26
N PRO A 65 5.49 10.24 1.50
CA PRO A 65 5.56 10.27 0.05
C PRO A 65 5.41 11.71 -0.46
N VAL A 66 6.25 12.08 -1.41
CA VAL A 66 6.17 13.35 -2.15
C VAL A 66 5.95 13.01 -3.62
N GLY A 67 4.68 13.10 -4.04
CA GLY A 67 4.30 12.62 -5.37
C GLY A 67 4.36 11.10 -5.51
N ALA A 68 4.53 10.62 -6.75
CA ALA A 68 4.53 9.21 -7.07
C ALA A 68 5.88 8.53 -6.84
N ASP A 69 6.98 9.25 -6.89
CA ASP A 69 8.34 8.74 -7.16
C ASP A 69 9.33 8.97 -6.02
N SER A 70 8.99 9.78 -5.03
CA SER A 70 9.94 10.17 -3.98
C SER A 70 9.35 10.14 -2.59
N ILE A 71 10.24 10.00 -1.61
CA ILE A 71 9.91 10.13 -0.20
C ILE A 71 10.83 11.17 0.42
N GLU A 72 10.27 11.96 1.32
CA GLU A 72 11.01 12.96 2.10
C GLU A 72 10.84 12.74 3.60
N MET A 73 11.64 13.45 4.40
CA MET A 73 11.49 13.41 5.85
C MET A 73 10.22 14.18 6.27
N GLY A 74 9.33 13.50 7.00
CA GLY A 74 8.00 14.00 7.40
C GLY A 74 7.99 14.93 8.60
N PHE A 75 9.14 15.48 9.03
CA PHE A 75 9.20 16.41 10.17
C PHE A 75 10.08 17.62 9.85
N SER A 76 9.77 18.73 10.52
CA SER A 76 10.56 19.96 10.42
C SER A 76 11.95 19.76 11.02
N TRP A 77 12.98 20.26 10.39
CA TRP A 77 14.40 20.12 10.81
C TRP A 77 14.67 20.63 12.25
N TYR A 78 13.88 21.56 12.75
CA TYR A 78 14.00 22.11 14.11
C TYR A 78 13.38 21.23 15.21
N ALA A 79 12.46 20.32 14.87
CA ALA A 79 11.77 19.47 15.84
C ALA A 79 12.73 18.58 16.65
N PRO A 80 13.73 17.90 16.05
CA PRO A 80 14.73 17.13 16.81
C PRO A 80 15.52 17.99 17.79
N ILE A 81 15.89 19.21 17.36
CA ILE A 81 16.67 20.14 18.19
C ILE A 81 15.84 20.54 19.42
N LEU A 82 14.56 20.86 19.23
CA LEU A 82 13.66 21.19 20.31
C LEU A 82 13.49 20.02 21.31
N ILE A 83 13.30 18.80 20.78
CA ILE A 83 13.18 17.60 21.62
C ILE A 83 14.47 17.34 22.42
N LEU A 84 15.65 17.50 21.82
CA LEU A 84 16.93 17.36 22.51
C LEU A 84 17.14 18.44 23.55
N LEU A 85 16.68 19.66 23.31
CA LEU A 85 16.74 20.74 24.31
C LEU A 85 15.83 20.42 25.50
N VAL A 86 14.60 20.00 25.26
CA VAL A 86 13.66 19.55 26.31
C VAL A 86 14.26 18.38 27.10
N TRP A 87 14.84 17.39 26.40
CA TRP A 87 15.54 16.28 27.03
C TRP A 87 16.68 16.74 27.94
N TRP A 88 17.52 17.67 27.44
CA TRP A 88 18.62 18.23 28.23
C TRP A 88 18.12 18.93 29.48
N LEU A 89 17.04 19.73 29.39
CA LEU A 89 16.40 20.35 30.54
C LEU A 89 15.86 19.30 31.53
N LEU A 90 15.15 18.27 31.03
CA LEU A 90 14.62 17.20 31.87
C LEU A 90 15.73 16.44 32.60
N THR A 91 16.87 16.19 31.94
CA THR A 91 18.02 15.55 32.58
C THR A 91 18.65 16.44 33.66
N ARG A 92 18.68 17.78 33.45
CA ARG A 92 19.14 18.74 34.48
C ARG A 92 18.20 18.77 35.70
N VAL A 93 16.89 18.88 35.48
CA VAL A 93 15.90 18.82 36.54
C VAL A 93 15.94 17.46 37.25
N GLY A 94 16.04 16.37 36.52
CA GLY A 94 16.19 15.02 37.08
C GLY A 94 17.42 14.91 38.02
N ARG A 95 18.56 15.50 37.63
CA ARG A 95 19.76 15.50 38.49
C ARG A 95 19.56 16.34 39.76
N LEU A 96 18.89 17.49 39.69
CA LEU A 96 18.60 18.31 40.82
C LEU A 96 17.60 17.67 41.79
N ALA A 97 16.65 16.90 41.25
CA ALA A 97 15.64 16.17 42.05
C ALA A 97 16.17 14.83 42.61
N GLN A 98 17.41 14.45 42.35
CA GLN A 98 18.07 13.27 42.92
C GLN A 98 18.46 13.55 44.40
N GLY A 99 17.46 13.57 45.29
CA GLY A 99 17.69 13.46 46.73
C GLY A 99 18.26 12.06 47.07
N VAL A 100 18.77 11.93 48.31
CA VAL A 100 19.36 10.69 48.81
C VAL A 100 18.43 9.49 48.52
N GLU A 101 18.92 8.55 47.73
CA GLU A 101 18.18 7.32 47.41
C GLU A 101 18.07 6.44 48.63
N TYR A 102 16.90 6.44 49.30
CA TYR A 102 16.60 5.57 50.44
C TYR A 102 16.08 4.18 50.00
N ASP A 103 15.78 3.94 48.72
CA ASP A 103 15.14 2.73 48.27
C ASP A 103 16.17 1.70 47.78
N LYS A 104 16.57 0.82 48.68
CA LYS A 104 17.40 -0.36 48.40
C LYS A 104 16.62 -1.58 47.79
N VAL A 105 15.34 -1.40 47.53
CA VAL A 105 14.53 -2.50 46.96
C VAL A 105 14.83 -2.65 45.50
N ILE A 106 15.69 -3.62 45.18
CA ILE A 106 15.98 -4.06 43.80
C ILE A 106 15.04 -5.23 43.50
N GLY A 107 14.17 -5.09 42.50
CA GLY A 107 13.28 -6.16 42.05
C GLY A 107 12.28 -5.70 40.96
N LEU A 108 11.60 -6.68 40.39
CA LEU A 108 10.60 -6.47 39.32
C LEU A 108 9.45 -5.51 39.72
N PHE A 109 9.19 -5.37 41.03
CA PHE A 109 8.15 -4.49 41.59
C PHE A 109 8.71 -3.23 42.24
N SER A 110 9.98 -2.89 42.01
CA SER A 110 10.58 -1.68 42.57
C SER A 110 10.06 -0.43 41.88
N GLN A 111 9.91 0.67 42.65
CA GLN A 111 9.49 1.97 42.11
C GLN A 111 10.38 2.46 40.94
N PRO A 112 11.74 2.37 41.01
CA PRO A 112 12.60 2.74 39.89
C PRO A 112 12.30 1.97 38.59
N MET A 113 11.95 0.69 38.70
CA MET A 113 11.62 -0.12 37.52
C MET A 113 10.34 0.37 36.83
N TRP A 114 9.28 0.66 37.60
CA TRP A 114 8.03 1.16 37.04
C TRP A 114 8.17 2.54 36.39
N ILE A 115 8.97 3.44 37.00
CA ILE A 115 9.27 4.75 36.42
C ILE A 115 10.00 4.59 35.08
N ASN A 116 11.04 3.74 35.03
CA ASN A 116 11.75 3.50 33.78
C ASN A 116 10.87 2.82 32.73
N ALA A 117 10.01 1.87 33.12
CA ALA A 117 9.05 1.24 32.21
C ALA A 117 8.06 2.27 31.63
N LEU A 118 7.57 3.20 32.46
CA LEU A 118 6.71 4.31 32.00
C LEU A 118 7.46 5.21 31.01
N ILE A 119 8.67 5.63 31.34
CA ILE A 119 9.49 6.47 30.44
C ILE A 119 9.75 5.75 29.13
N MET A 120 10.14 4.46 29.13
CA MET A 120 10.34 3.68 27.91
C MET A 120 9.05 3.57 27.11
N SER A 121 7.92 3.35 27.74
CA SER A 121 6.63 3.32 27.05
C SER A 121 6.32 4.64 26.36
N LEU A 122 6.57 5.77 27.05
CA LEU A 122 6.40 7.11 26.45
C LEU A 122 7.36 7.35 25.28
N LEU A 123 8.62 6.88 25.37
CA LEU A 123 9.59 6.97 24.27
C LEU A 123 9.16 6.13 23.08
N ILE A 124 8.64 4.94 23.29
CA ILE A 124 8.11 4.08 22.21
C ILE A 124 6.90 4.75 21.54
N ILE A 125 5.99 5.34 22.32
CA ILE A 125 4.84 6.09 21.78
C ILE A 125 5.34 7.31 20.98
N LEU A 126 6.35 8.03 21.46
CA LEU A 126 6.96 9.15 20.74
C LEU A 126 7.52 8.69 19.37
N VAL A 127 8.28 7.60 19.34
CA VAL A 127 8.81 7.03 18.10
C VAL A 127 7.69 6.59 17.15
N ALA A 128 6.65 5.95 17.68
CA ALA A 128 5.48 5.54 16.90
C ALA A 128 4.73 6.75 16.33
N TRP A 129 4.61 7.82 17.09
CA TRP A 129 3.98 9.07 16.65
C TRP A 129 4.81 9.81 15.58
N MET A 130 6.13 9.81 15.71
CA MET A 130 7.04 10.40 14.71
C MET A 130 7.11 9.56 13.45
N GLY A 131 6.97 8.24 13.56
CA GLY A 131 7.06 7.30 12.44
C GLY A 131 5.88 7.46 11.48
N ASN A 132 6.11 7.11 10.21
CA ASN A 132 5.03 7.05 9.24
C ASN A 132 4.12 5.85 9.50
N SER A 133 2.85 6.11 9.81
CA SER A 133 1.80 5.10 10.02
C SER A 133 0.96 4.83 8.75
N ASN A 134 1.29 5.46 7.60
CA ASN A 134 0.55 5.27 6.37
C ASN A 134 0.72 3.84 5.84
N ALA A 135 -0.32 3.01 6.01
CA ALA A 135 -0.30 1.63 5.60
C ALA A 135 -0.12 1.47 4.08
N VAL A 136 -0.72 2.36 3.28
CA VAL A 136 -0.63 2.33 1.81
C VAL A 136 0.81 2.51 1.34
N LEU A 137 1.55 3.48 1.94
CA LEU A 137 2.98 3.66 1.65
C LEU A 137 3.78 2.39 1.96
N HIS A 138 3.51 1.74 3.10
CA HIS A 138 4.20 0.51 3.46
C HIS A 138 3.84 -0.66 2.53
N TYR A 139 2.58 -0.75 2.08
CA TYR A 139 2.19 -1.77 1.09
C TYR A 139 2.87 -1.52 -0.25
N ARG A 140 2.90 -0.26 -0.71
CA ARG A 140 3.55 0.11 -1.95
C ARG A 140 5.02 -0.27 -1.95
N MET A 141 5.79 0.15 -0.95
CA MET A 141 7.21 -0.24 -0.82
C MET A 141 7.43 -1.76 -0.84
N LYS A 142 6.58 -2.52 -0.12
CA LYS A 142 6.68 -3.99 -0.08
C LYS A 142 6.33 -4.64 -1.41
N ILE A 143 5.35 -4.12 -2.13
CA ILE A 143 4.97 -4.62 -3.45
C ILE A 143 6.08 -4.34 -4.46
N GLU A 144 6.60 -3.12 -4.52
CA GLU A 144 7.68 -2.77 -5.44
C GLU A 144 8.94 -3.64 -5.21
N HIS A 145 9.29 -3.88 -3.94
CA HIS A 145 10.39 -4.80 -3.62
C HIS A 145 10.10 -6.23 -4.08
N ALA A 146 8.89 -6.73 -3.88
CA ALA A 146 8.51 -8.06 -4.35
C ALA A 146 8.49 -8.15 -5.89
N LEU A 147 8.13 -7.06 -6.59
CA LEU A 147 8.20 -6.96 -8.05
C LEU A 147 9.64 -6.97 -8.56
N LEU A 148 10.57 -6.30 -7.88
CA LEU A 148 12.01 -6.35 -8.20
C LEU A 148 12.56 -7.78 -8.10
N ASP A 149 12.11 -8.53 -7.09
CA ASP A 149 12.48 -9.93 -6.89
C ASP A 149 11.73 -10.89 -7.86
N GLY A 150 10.83 -10.39 -8.70
CA GLY A 150 9.97 -11.22 -9.57
C GLY A 150 8.93 -12.06 -8.82
N GLN A 151 8.67 -11.76 -7.54
CA GLN A 151 7.76 -12.52 -6.66
C GLN A 151 6.33 -11.96 -6.72
N PHE A 152 5.63 -12.13 -7.85
CA PHE A 152 4.30 -11.57 -8.09
C PHE A 152 3.25 -12.07 -7.09
N ASP A 153 3.31 -13.34 -6.70
CA ASP A 153 2.40 -13.90 -5.67
C ASP A 153 2.58 -13.24 -4.30
N ARG A 154 3.81 -12.93 -3.93
CA ARG A 154 4.11 -12.22 -2.70
C ARG A 154 3.62 -10.77 -2.78
N ALA A 155 3.82 -10.10 -3.91
CA ALA A 155 3.30 -8.76 -4.15
C ALA A 155 1.78 -8.70 -3.96
N LEU A 156 1.04 -9.64 -4.54
CA LEU A 156 -0.42 -9.71 -4.45
C LEU A 156 -0.97 -10.07 -3.05
N LYS A 157 -0.18 -10.71 -2.20
CA LYS A 157 -0.57 -10.98 -0.80
C LYS A 157 -0.45 -9.76 0.10
N VAL A 158 0.37 -8.77 -0.28
CA VAL A 158 0.59 -7.56 0.54
C VAL A 158 -0.69 -6.73 0.60
N GLY A 159 -1.19 -6.50 1.81
CA GLY A 159 -2.38 -5.69 2.04
C GLY A 159 -3.67 -6.21 1.39
N LYS A 160 -3.76 -7.51 1.04
CA LYS A 160 -4.96 -8.09 0.40
C LYS A 160 -6.24 -7.90 1.23
N LYS A 161 -6.12 -7.92 2.56
CA LYS A 161 -7.27 -7.75 3.48
C LYS A 161 -7.53 -6.28 3.85
N SER A 162 -6.66 -5.36 3.48
CA SER A 162 -6.83 -3.93 3.77
C SER A 162 -7.84 -3.31 2.84
N LEU A 163 -8.61 -2.34 3.36
CA LEU A 163 -9.50 -1.48 2.59
C LEU A 163 -8.79 -0.25 2.04
N GLU A 164 -7.60 0.06 2.59
CA GLU A 164 -6.83 1.22 2.20
C GLU A 164 -6.09 0.95 0.90
N SER A 165 -6.24 1.86 -0.06
CA SER A 165 -5.58 1.82 -1.36
C SER A 165 -5.46 3.24 -1.91
N ASP A 166 -4.51 3.42 -2.83
CA ASP A 166 -4.38 4.59 -3.68
C ASP A 166 -4.22 4.18 -5.16
N ALA A 167 -4.09 5.17 -6.02
CA ALA A 167 -3.95 4.93 -7.45
C ALA A 167 -2.67 4.15 -7.78
N ASP A 168 -1.55 4.50 -7.14
CA ASP A 168 -0.25 3.87 -7.39
C ASP A 168 -0.25 2.41 -6.92
N LEU A 169 -0.84 2.13 -5.76
CA LEU A 169 -0.99 0.77 -5.25
C LEU A 169 -1.89 -0.07 -6.16
N THR A 170 -2.96 0.53 -6.69
CA THR A 170 -3.84 -0.12 -7.68
C THR A 170 -3.07 -0.44 -8.96
N MET A 171 -2.29 0.50 -9.50
CA MET A 171 -1.45 0.32 -10.69
C MET A 171 -0.44 -0.82 -10.50
N LEU A 172 0.27 -0.86 -9.37
CA LEU A 172 1.25 -1.92 -9.06
C LEU A 172 0.58 -3.31 -8.95
N ARG A 173 -0.61 -3.37 -8.34
CA ARG A 173 -1.41 -4.61 -8.27
C ARG A 173 -1.88 -5.06 -9.66
N MET A 174 -2.35 -4.13 -10.49
CA MET A 174 -2.72 -4.42 -11.89
C MET A 174 -1.54 -5.00 -12.65
N TYR A 175 -0.35 -4.42 -12.50
CA TYR A 175 0.85 -4.94 -13.12
C TYR A 175 1.19 -6.37 -12.64
N ALA A 176 1.14 -6.62 -11.34
CA ALA A 176 1.40 -7.95 -10.79
C ALA A 176 0.38 -9.00 -11.29
N LEU A 177 -0.91 -8.62 -11.38
CA LEU A 177 -1.97 -9.46 -11.94
C LEU A 177 -1.77 -9.72 -13.45
N ALA A 178 -1.37 -8.70 -14.21
CA ALA A 178 -1.08 -8.83 -15.63
C ALA A 178 0.10 -9.77 -15.89
N ARG A 179 1.17 -9.67 -15.08
CA ARG A 179 2.32 -10.58 -15.16
C ARG A 179 1.94 -12.04 -14.89
N LYS A 180 0.86 -12.26 -14.13
CA LYS A 180 0.29 -13.61 -13.88
C LYS A 180 -0.80 -14.01 -14.88
N GLY A 181 -1.28 -13.11 -15.72
CA GLY A 181 -2.42 -13.35 -16.61
C GLY A 181 -3.74 -13.57 -15.86
N THR A 182 -3.92 -12.96 -14.70
CA THR A 182 -5.10 -13.16 -13.83
C THR A 182 -5.82 -11.85 -13.50
N MET A 183 -5.63 -10.81 -14.32
CA MET A 183 -6.20 -9.48 -14.04
C MET A 183 -7.73 -9.52 -14.07
N GLY A 184 -8.33 -10.09 -15.10
CA GLY A 184 -9.79 -10.21 -15.21
C GLY A 184 -10.43 -11.12 -14.16
N GLU A 185 -9.63 -11.94 -13.45
CA GLU A 185 -10.12 -12.85 -12.40
C GLU A 185 -10.10 -12.21 -11.01
N HIS A 186 -9.09 -11.37 -10.70
CA HIS A 186 -8.81 -10.97 -9.32
C HIS A 186 -8.74 -9.46 -9.07
N LEU A 187 -8.88 -8.59 -10.10
CA LEU A 187 -8.66 -7.15 -9.95
C LEU A 187 -9.59 -6.53 -8.88
N PHE A 188 -10.89 -6.83 -8.94
CA PHE A 188 -11.88 -6.24 -8.05
C PHE A 188 -11.98 -6.93 -6.68
N GLU A 189 -11.15 -7.95 -6.40
CA GLU A 189 -10.94 -8.44 -5.04
C GLU A 189 -10.17 -7.43 -4.17
N TYR A 190 -9.45 -6.50 -4.80
CA TYR A 190 -8.76 -5.40 -4.16
C TYR A 190 -9.59 -4.12 -4.22
N PRO A 191 -9.43 -3.19 -3.27
CA PRO A 191 -10.01 -1.86 -3.42
C PRO A 191 -9.32 -1.12 -4.58
N VAL A 192 -10.11 -0.80 -5.61
CA VAL A 192 -9.66 -0.08 -6.80
C VAL A 192 -10.02 1.39 -6.64
N THR A 193 -9.02 2.25 -6.53
CA THR A 193 -9.18 3.72 -6.35
C THR A 193 -8.71 4.52 -7.56
N ALA A 194 -8.03 3.86 -8.52
CA ALA A 194 -7.58 4.45 -9.76
C ALA A 194 -8.70 4.53 -10.81
N ASN A 195 -8.55 5.45 -11.75
CA ASN A 195 -9.25 5.45 -13.03
C ASN A 195 -8.34 4.92 -14.15
N SER A 196 -8.88 4.79 -15.38
CA SER A 196 -8.10 4.27 -16.51
C SER A 196 -6.86 5.10 -16.86
N SER A 197 -6.86 6.41 -16.57
CA SER A 197 -5.72 7.30 -16.80
C SER A 197 -4.56 7.07 -15.82
N GLN A 198 -4.79 6.34 -14.73
CA GLN A 198 -3.82 6.06 -13.67
C GLN A 198 -3.35 4.59 -13.65
N MET A 199 -3.73 3.80 -14.66
CA MET A 199 -3.36 2.38 -14.75
C MET A 199 -1.89 2.15 -15.09
N LEU A 200 -1.22 3.12 -15.69
CA LEU A 200 0.18 3.07 -16.07
C LEU A 200 0.91 4.30 -15.53
N PRO A 201 2.24 4.22 -15.33
CA PRO A 201 3.03 5.37 -14.91
C PRO A 201 2.87 6.54 -15.89
N THR A 202 2.98 7.75 -15.37
CA THR A 202 2.83 8.97 -16.19
C THR A 202 3.98 9.16 -17.18
N ASP A 203 5.18 8.69 -16.80
CA ASP A 203 6.38 8.75 -17.60
C ASP A 203 7.07 7.38 -17.62
N SER A 204 7.42 6.91 -18.81
CA SER A 204 8.11 5.63 -18.99
C SER A 204 9.56 5.63 -18.52
N LEU A 205 10.16 6.80 -18.34
CA LEU A 205 11.52 6.97 -17.84
C LEU A 205 11.59 7.12 -16.32
N SER A 206 10.44 7.36 -15.67
CA SER A 206 10.40 7.51 -14.23
C SER A 206 10.74 6.19 -13.52
N VAL A 207 11.27 6.32 -12.32
CA VAL A 207 11.34 5.22 -11.37
C VAL A 207 10.18 5.47 -10.40
N LEU A 208 9.32 4.51 -10.19
CA LEU A 208 8.37 4.54 -9.07
C LEU A 208 9.19 4.71 -7.78
N MET A 209 8.81 4.32 -6.64
CA MET A 209 9.75 4.45 -5.50
C MET A 209 11.05 3.65 -5.71
N MET A 210 10.97 2.44 -6.26
CA MET A 210 12.10 1.53 -6.51
C MET A 210 12.00 0.82 -7.84
N TYR A 211 10.77 0.60 -8.33
CA TYR A 211 10.53 -0.21 -9.51
C TYR A 211 10.60 0.65 -10.78
N PRO A 212 11.41 0.26 -11.79
CA PRO A 212 11.52 1.02 -13.02
C PRO A 212 10.22 1.01 -13.82
N ALA A 213 9.64 2.18 -14.09
CA ALA A 213 8.43 2.33 -14.90
C ALA A 213 8.59 1.75 -16.31
N ASP A 214 9.80 1.82 -16.86
CA ASP A 214 10.16 1.21 -18.14
C ASP A 214 9.88 -0.29 -18.18
N SER A 215 9.97 -0.99 -17.08
CA SER A 215 9.68 -2.43 -16.99
C SER A 215 8.21 -2.75 -17.23
N LEU A 216 7.28 -1.86 -16.86
CA LEU A 216 5.85 -2.01 -17.14
C LEU A 216 5.60 -1.87 -18.65
N TYR A 217 6.20 -0.85 -19.25
CA TYR A 217 6.05 -0.59 -20.69
C TYR A 217 6.69 -1.67 -21.55
N LYS A 218 7.88 -2.14 -21.20
CA LYS A 218 8.56 -3.26 -21.90
C LYS A 218 7.75 -4.55 -21.84
N PHE A 219 7.08 -4.81 -20.73
CA PHE A 219 6.20 -5.97 -20.61
C PHE A 219 4.99 -5.89 -21.55
N LEU A 220 4.42 -4.71 -21.75
CA LEU A 220 3.30 -4.50 -22.66
C LEU A 220 3.71 -4.52 -24.13
N GLY A 221 4.99 -4.30 -24.46
CA GLY A 221 5.52 -4.43 -25.81
C GLY A 221 6.43 -3.29 -26.24
N ALA A 222 6.11 -2.04 -26.00
CA ALA A 222 6.90 -0.90 -26.43
C ALA A 222 6.83 0.26 -25.44
N ARG A 223 7.93 1.00 -25.36
CA ARG A 223 7.94 2.28 -24.64
C ARG A 223 7.24 3.36 -25.49
N PRO A 224 6.34 4.18 -24.92
CA PRO A 224 5.80 5.33 -25.63
C PRO A 224 6.92 6.36 -25.86
N ALA A 225 6.92 6.96 -27.06
CA ALA A 225 7.89 8.01 -27.40
C ALA A 225 7.61 9.32 -26.67
N GLU A 226 6.32 9.59 -26.42
CA GLU A 226 5.84 10.78 -25.75
C GLU A 226 4.88 10.39 -24.63
N ARG A 227 4.69 11.31 -23.68
CA ARG A 227 3.69 11.16 -22.63
C ARG A 227 2.30 11.13 -23.24
N MET A 228 1.57 10.05 -22.99
CA MET A 228 0.21 9.89 -23.49
C MET A 228 -0.69 9.18 -22.48
N GLU A 229 -1.99 9.31 -22.66
CA GLU A 229 -2.99 8.65 -21.85
C GLU A 229 -2.89 7.12 -21.99
N PRO A 230 -2.95 6.34 -20.91
CA PRO A 230 -2.83 4.88 -20.92
C PRO A 230 -3.75 4.18 -21.90
N MET A 231 -5.03 4.55 -21.96
CA MET A 231 -5.98 3.93 -22.89
C MET A 231 -5.61 4.19 -24.36
N ARG A 232 -5.14 5.39 -24.68
CA ARG A 232 -4.66 5.71 -26.03
C ARG A 232 -3.39 4.91 -26.37
N TYR A 233 -2.46 4.80 -25.44
CA TYR A 233 -1.24 3.99 -25.60
C TYR A 233 -1.58 2.52 -25.90
N LEU A 234 -2.47 1.90 -25.11
CA LEU A 234 -2.89 0.52 -25.30
C LEU A 234 -3.55 0.29 -26.68
N GLN A 235 -4.40 1.23 -27.12
CA GLN A 235 -5.01 1.19 -28.45
C GLN A 235 -3.99 1.32 -29.60
N LEU A 236 -2.91 2.07 -29.40
CA LEU A 236 -1.82 2.18 -30.38
C LEU A 236 -1.03 0.86 -30.45
N LEU A 237 -0.77 0.20 -29.33
CA LEU A 237 -0.14 -1.13 -29.30
C LEU A 237 -1.00 -2.17 -30.04
N GLU A 238 -2.31 -2.18 -29.80
CA GLU A 238 -3.26 -3.07 -30.49
C GLU A 238 -3.22 -2.90 -32.01
N ARG A 239 -3.12 -1.67 -32.49
CA ARG A 239 -3.08 -1.36 -33.94
C ARG A 239 -1.74 -1.70 -34.58
N ARG A 240 -0.66 -1.61 -33.83
CA ARG A 240 0.70 -1.82 -34.34
C ARG A 240 1.06 -3.28 -34.46
N ASP A 241 0.67 -4.06 -33.46
CA ASP A 241 1.13 -5.45 -33.35
C ASP A 241 0.10 -6.39 -33.96
N SER A 242 0.54 -7.25 -34.92
CA SER A 242 -0.30 -8.24 -35.55
C SER A 242 -0.78 -9.37 -34.64
N VAL A 243 -0.02 -9.59 -33.54
CA VAL A 243 -0.38 -10.51 -32.44
C VAL A 243 -0.56 -9.68 -31.17
N ILE A 244 -1.78 -9.63 -30.68
CA ILE A 244 -2.11 -8.85 -29.49
C ILE A 244 -1.53 -9.55 -28.25
N ASN A 245 -0.72 -8.81 -27.50
CA ASN A 245 -0.27 -9.26 -26.17
C ASN A 245 -1.51 -9.42 -25.26
N PRO A 246 -1.78 -10.60 -24.68
CA PRO A 246 -2.94 -10.81 -23.81
C PRO A 246 -3.02 -9.79 -22.65
N ALA A 247 -1.87 -9.35 -22.14
CA ALA A 247 -1.85 -8.33 -21.09
C ALA A 247 -2.39 -6.98 -21.60
N VAL A 248 -2.16 -6.58 -22.83
CA VAL A 248 -2.71 -5.35 -23.43
C VAL A 248 -4.22 -5.42 -23.50
N ALA A 249 -4.76 -6.58 -23.92
CA ALA A 249 -6.19 -6.81 -23.96
C ALA A 249 -6.83 -6.71 -22.56
N ASP A 250 -6.22 -7.36 -21.57
CA ASP A 250 -6.69 -7.29 -20.18
C ASP A 250 -6.63 -5.88 -19.60
N TYR A 251 -5.56 -5.12 -19.86
CA TYR A 251 -5.47 -3.71 -19.45
C TYR A 251 -6.57 -2.86 -20.09
N GLN A 252 -6.87 -3.04 -21.36
CA GLN A 252 -7.95 -2.29 -22.02
C GLN A 252 -9.33 -2.66 -21.47
N LEU A 253 -9.62 -3.96 -21.35
CA LEU A 253 -10.90 -4.42 -20.81
C LEU A 253 -11.11 -3.98 -19.36
N CYS A 254 -10.09 -4.15 -18.50
CA CYS A 254 -10.14 -3.69 -17.12
C CYS A 254 -10.22 -2.16 -17.05
N GLY A 255 -9.58 -1.41 -17.95
CA GLY A 255 -9.72 0.04 -18.03
C GLY A 255 -11.16 0.49 -18.27
N TYR A 256 -11.86 -0.15 -19.21
CA TYR A 256 -13.28 0.12 -19.41
C TYR A 256 -14.13 -0.23 -18.18
N LEU A 257 -13.80 -1.32 -17.48
CA LEU A 257 -14.50 -1.72 -16.26
C LEU A 257 -14.24 -0.76 -15.11
N ILE A 258 -13.01 -0.29 -14.91
CA ILE A 258 -12.65 0.71 -13.90
C ILE A 258 -13.43 2.00 -14.13
N ASP A 259 -13.52 2.46 -15.38
CA ASP A 259 -14.28 3.66 -15.73
C ASP A 259 -15.81 3.41 -15.85
N ARG A 260 -16.29 2.18 -15.55
CA ARG A 260 -17.69 1.78 -15.66
C ARG A 260 -18.30 1.95 -17.07
N GLN A 261 -17.46 1.88 -18.10
CA GLN A 261 -17.86 2.02 -19.50
C GLN A 261 -18.28 0.66 -20.07
N LEU A 262 -19.38 0.09 -19.54
CA LEU A 262 -19.86 -1.25 -19.90
C LEU A 262 -20.15 -1.42 -21.39
N ASP A 263 -20.61 -0.37 -22.08
CA ASP A 263 -20.87 -0.44 -23.53
C ASP A 263 -19.57 -0.65 -24.32
N LYS A 264 -18.49 0.05 -23.95
CA LYS A 264 -17.18 -0.13 -24.59
C LYS A 264 -16.58 -1.49 -24.27
N PHE A 265 -16.73 -1.92 -23.02
CA PHE A 265 -16.29 -3.24 -22.60
C PHE A 265 -17.01 -4.34 -23.39
N ALA A 266 -18.35 -4.33 -23.45
CA ALA A 266 -19.15 -5.32 -24.18
C ALA A 266 -18.84 -5.34 -25.69
N SER A 267 -18.55 -4.18 -26.28
CA SER A 267 -18.17 -4.09 -27.70
C SER A 267 -16.74 -4.59 -27.99
N ALA A 268 -15.86 -4.55 -26.99
CA ALA A 268 -14.45 -4.89 -27.13
C ALA A 268 -14.14 -6.36 -26.78
N ILE A 269 -14.84 -6.93 -25.81
CA ILE A 269 -14.49 -8.25 -25.24
C ILE A 269 -14.46 -9.36 -26.28
N GLY A 270 -15.38 -9.37 -27.25
CA GLY A 270 -15.46 -10.39 -28.31
C GLY A 270 -14.26 -10.39 -29.29
N ARG A 271 -13.40 -9.34 -29.25
CA ARG A 271 -12.16 -9.31 -30.05
C ARG A 271 -11.04 -10.13 -29.42
N TYR A 272 -11.05 -10.29 -28.11
CA TYR A 272 -9.96 -10.87 -27.34
C TYR A 272 -10.32 -12.23 -26.75
N TYR A 273 -11.59 -12.43 -26.41
CA TYR A 273 -12.07 -13.61 -25.73
C TYR A 273 -13.28 -14.21 -26.43
N THR A 274 -13.35 -15.54 -26.46
CA THR A 274 -14.58 -16.24 -26.79
C THR A 274 -15.56 -16.11 -25.63
N ILE A 275 -16.78 -15.65 -25.91
CA ILE A 275 -17.78 -15.41 -24.87
C ILE A 275 -18.40 -16.75 -24.47
N ASN A 276 -17.87 -17.34 -23.41
CA ASN A 276 -18.33 -18.60 -22.83
C ASN A 276 -18.03 -18.63 -21.32
N ASP A 277 -18.29 -19.74 -20.66
CA ASP A 277 -18.11 -19.90 -19.21
C ASP A 277 -16.63 -19.92 -18.75
N SER A 278 -15.67 -20.00 -19.68
CA SER A 278 -14.23 -19.92 -19.37
C SER A 278 -13.70 -18.49 -19.25
N LEU A 279 -14.55 -17.48 -19.49
CA LEU A 279 -14.17 -16.09 -19.29
C LEU A 279 -13.74 -15.83 -17.83
N PRO A 280 -12.78 -14.94 -17.61
CA PRO A 280 -12.42 -14.48 -16.27
C PRO A 280 -13.64 -13.99 -15.48
N ARG A 281 -13.65 -14.23 -14.18
CA ARG A 281 -14.79 -14.00 -13.30
C ARG A 281 -15.38 -12.59 -13.43
N HIS A 282 -14.55 -11.56 -13.35
CA HIS A 282 -15.05 -10.18 -13.41
C HIS A 282 -15.59 -9.78 -14.77
N TYR A 283 -15.13 -10.42 -15.83
CA TYR A 283 -15.71 -10.22 -17.17
C TYR A 283 -17.09 -10.84 -17.28
N ARG A 284 -17.31 -12.02 -16.69
CA ARG A 284 -18.63 -12.66 -16.60
C ARG A 284 -19.57 -11.81 -15.76
N GLU A 285 -19.14 -11.35 -14.59
CA GLU A 285 -19.88 -10.44 -13.72
C GLU A 285 -20.29 -9.17 -14.47
N ALA A 286 -19.37 -8.57 -15.24
CA ALA A 286 -19.64 -7.36 -16.02
C ALA A 286 -20.63 -7.60 -17.17
N LEU A 287 -20.53 -8.72 -17.88
CA LEU A 287 -21.46 -9.08 -18.95
C LEU A 287 -22.86 -9.37 -18.39
N THR A 288 -22.96 -10.08 -17.28
CA THR A 288 -24.24 -10.32 -16.60
C THR A 288 -24.89 -8.99 -16.20
N LEU A 289 -24.12 -8.09 -15.55
CA LEU A 289 -24.59 -6.75 -15.22
C LEU A 289 -25.04 -5.96 -16.45
N TYR A 290 -24.26 -6.00 -17.53
CA TYR A 290 -24.57 -5.33 -18.79
C TYR A 290 -25.88 -5.83 -19.40
N THR A 291 -26.08 -7.16 -19.45
CA THR A 291 -27.28 -7.78 -19.97
C THR A 291 -28.54 -7.35 -19.20
N HIS A 292 -28.44 -7.25 -17.86
CA HIS A 292 -29.55 -6.83 -17.01
C HIS A 292 -29.82 -5.32 -17.05
N LEU A 293 -28.81 -4.48 -17.31
CA LEU A 293 -28.97 -3.01 -17.33
C LEU A 293 -29.48 -2.50 -18.69
N LYS A 294 -29.22 -3.20 -19.78
CA LYS A 294 -29.54 -2.72 -21.14
C LYS A 294 -30.78 -3.40 -21.67
N SER A 295 -31.71 -2.59 -22.20
CA SER A 295 -32.90 -3.10 -22.89
C SER A 295 -32.60 -3.73 -24.26
N ARG A 296 -31.48 -3.33 -24.90
CA ARG A 296 -30.98 -3.88 -26.16
C ARG A 296 -29.47 -4.07 -26.08
N PRO A 297 -28.99 -5.12 -25.41
CA PRO A 297 -27.55 -5.36 -25.28
C PRO A 297 -26.94 -5.81 -26.62
N VAL A 298 -25.75 -5.31 -26.94
CA VAL A 298 -24.95 -5.75 -28.10
C VAL A 298 -24.46 -7.20 -27.95
N VAL A 299 -24.18 -7.57 -26.71
CA VAL A 299 -23.80 -8.93 -26.31
C VAL A 299 -24.75 -9.38 -25.21
N VAL A 300 -25.38 -10.52 -25.40
CA VAL A 300 -26.21 -11.16 -24.38
C VAL A 300 -25.40 -12.31 -23.78
N TYR A 301 -25.22 -12.28 -22.49
CA TYR A 301 -24.52 -13.32 -21.74
C TYR A 301 -25.43 -13.87 -20.64
N HIS A 302 -25.62 -15.16 -20.63
CA HIS A 302 -26.37 -15.88 -19.62
C HIS A 302 -25.57 -17.08 -19.14
N GLN A 303 -25.39 -17.14 -17.83
CA GLN A 303 -24.84 -18.30 -17.15
C GLN A 303 -25.66 -18.51 -15.86
N THR A 304 -26.21 -19.70 -15.70
CA THR A 304 -27.14 -20.02 -14.61
C THR A 304 -26.64 -19.60 -13.23
N VAL A 305 -25.37 -19.88 -12.91
CA VAL A 305 -24.80 -19.54 -11.62
C VAL A 305 -24.69 -18.02 -11.43
N MET A 306 -24.17 -17.31 -12.45
CA MET A 306 -24.01 -15.85 -12.38
C MET A 306 -25.37 -15.14 -12.35
N ASP A 307 -26.34 -15.62 -13.09
CA ASP A 307 -27.69 -15.04 -13.10
C ASP A 307 -28.38 -15.24 -11.74
N VAL A 308 -28.24 -16.42 -11.12
CA VAL A 308 -28.77 -16.68 -9.76
C VAL A 308 -28.08 -15.78 -8.74
N ASP A 309 -26.74 -15.68 -8.77
CA ASP A 309 -26.00 -14.83 -7.85
C ASP A 309 -26.36 -13.35 -8.00
N TYR A 310 -26.55 -12.88 -9.23
CA TYR A 310 -26.98 -11.50 -9.47
C TYR A 310 -28.43 -11.25 -9.02
N ASN A 311 -29.33 -12.20 -9.20
CA ASN A 311 -30.69 -12.12 -8.67
C ASN A 311 -30.69 -12.07 -7.14
N ASN A 312 -29.87 -12.90 -6.48
CA ASN A 312 -29.71 -12.87 -5.02
C ASN A 312 -29.19 -11.49 -4.54
N LEU A 313 -28.25 -10.88 -5.28
CA LEU A 313 -27.80 -9.51 -5.01
C LEU A 313 -28.98 -8.52 -5.11
N GLN A 314 -29.81 -8.61 -6.15
CA GLN A 314 -30.96 -7.73 -6.30
C GLN A 314 -32.01 -7.91 -5.19
N GLU A 315 -32.24 -9.15 -4.76
CA GLU A 315 -33.14 -9.44 -3.62
C GLU A 315 -32.55 -8.85 -2.32
N LEU A 316 -31.27 -8.99 -2.08
CA LEU A 316 -30.59 -8.38 -0.94
C LEU A 316 -30.74 -6.85 -0.97
N GLU A 317 -30.57 -6.22 -2.14
CA GLU A 317 -30.76 -4.78 -2.32
C GLU A 317 -32.20 -4.32 -2.02
N LYS A 318 -33.20 -5.09 -2.40
CA LYS A 318 -34.63 -4.82 -2.11
C LYS A 318 -34.95 -4.97 -0.63
N LYS A 319 -34.30 -5.94 0.05
CA LYS A 319 -34.54 -6.21 1.48
C LYS A 319 -34.06 -5.06 2.37
N TYR A 320 -33.02 -4.31 1.95
CA TYR A 320 -32.45 -3.20 2.71
C TYR A 320 -32.63 -1.87 1.95
N PRO A 321 -33.73 -1.14 2.16
CA PRO A 321 -34.02 0.10 1.43
C PRO A 321 -33.06 1.24 1.79
N LEU A 322 -32.56 1.29 3.03
CA LEU A 322 -31.62 2.31 3.48
C LEU A 322 -30.22 2.05 2.86
N PHE A 323 -29.67 3.06 2.18
CA PHE A 323 -28.40 2.92 1.46
C PHE A 323 -27.22 2.48 2.33
N SER A 324 -27.13 3.00 3.56
CA SER A 324 -26.03 2.66 4.49
C SER A 324 -26.06 1.20 4.92
N GLU A 325 -27.25 0.69 5.28
CA GLU A 325 -27.43 -0.72 5.66
C GLU A 325 -27.22 -1.64 4.47
N ARG A 326 -27.83 -1.28 3.33
CA ARG A 326 -27.68 -2.03 2.08
C ARG A 326 -26.22 -2.14 1.67
N LYS A 327 -25.46 -1.02 1.69
CA LYS A 327 -24.04 -1.02 1.38
C LYS A 327 -23.26 -1.98 2.27
N GLY A 328 -23.50 -1.94 3.60
CA GLY A 328 -22.82 -2.84 4.55
C GLY A 328 -23.16 -4.31 4.30
N LYS A 329 -24.43 -4.64 4.03
CA LYS A 329 -24.84 -6.02 3.76
C LYS A 329 -24.35 -6.54 2.42
N VAL A 330 -24.36 -5.71 1.39
CA VAL A 330 -23.80 -6.07 0.08
C VAL A 330 -22.28 -6.21 0.17
N GLU A 331 -21.60 -5.35 0.93
CA GLU A 331 -20.16 -5.44 1.15
C GLU A 331 -19.78 -6.77 1.84
N GLU A 332 -20.55 -7.20 2.82
CA GLU A 332 -20.30 -8.45 3.54
C GLU A 332 -20.30 -9.69 2.64
N GLN A 333 -21.18 -9.73 1.62
CA GLN A 333 -21.38 -10.90 0.77
C GLN A 333 -20.72 -10.79 -0.62
N TYR A 334 -20.70 -9.59 -1.20
CA TYR A 334 -20.33 -9.34 -2.59
C TYR A 334 -19.07 -8.48 -2.75
N ARG A 335 -18.39 -8.17 -1.64
CA ARG A 335 -17.09 -7.52 -1.70
C ARG A 335 -16.12 -8.38 -2.53
N GLY A 336 -15.42 -7.75 -3.47
CA GLY A 336 -14.53 -8.46 -4.37
C GLY A 336 -15.23 -8.96 -5.65
N THR A 337 -16.44 -8.50 -5.92
CA THR A 337 -17.10 -8.66 -7.20
C THR A 337 -17.12 -7.34 -7.96
N TYR A 338 -17.20 -7.41 -9.28
CA TYR A 338 -17.37 -6.22 -10.12
C TYR A 338 -18.72 -5.51 -9.83
N TRP A 339 -19.75 -6.24 -9.44
CA TRP A 339 -21.06 -5.69 -9.09
C TRP A 339 -21.00 -4.75 -7.90
N TYR A 340 -20.25 -5.13 -6.85
CA TYR A 340 -20.04 -4.26 -5.69
C TYR A 340 -19.25 -3.02 -6.08
N TYR A 341 -18.16 -3.19 -6.87
CA TYR A 341 -17.37 -2.09 -7.39
C TYR A 341 -18.23 -1.10 -8.18
N TYR A 342 -19.02 -1.59 -9.13
CA TYR A 342 -19.83 -0.76 -10.02
C TYR A 342 -20.89 0.06 -9.27
N LYS A 343 -21.59 -0.55 -8.30
CA LYS A 343 -22.74 0.05 -7.61
C LYS A 343 -22.38 0.84 -6.36
N TYR A 344 -21.36 0.45 -5.59
CA TYR A 344 -21.11 0.94 -4.22
C TYR A 344 -19.73 1.52 -3.97
N GLN A 345 -18.73 1.20 -4.75
CA GLN A 345 -17.39 1.77 -4.61
C GLN A 345 -17.32 3.03 -5.47
N LYS A 346 -17.27 4.20 -4.82
CA LYS A 346 -17.12 5.50 -5.51
C LYS A 346 -15.66 5.90 -5.53
#